data_b5eb8a4ae765f423146ae6b5b3ca7e52
#
_entry.id   b5eb8a4ae765f423146ae6b5b3ca7e52
#
_cell.length_a   1.000
_cell.length_b   1.000
_cell.length_c   1.000
_cell.angle_alpha   90.00
_cell.angle_beta   90.00
_cell.angle_gamma   90.00
#
_symmetry.space_group_name_H-M   'P 1'
#
loop_
_entity.id
_entity.type
_entity.pdbx_description
1 polymer ?
#
loop_
_entity_poly.entity_id
_entity_poly.type
_entity_poly.pdbx_seq_one_letter_code
_entity_poly.pdbx_strand_id
1 'polypeptide(L)'
;MLGAVGVVAAAIVLALGAVSPAASGTTLEATYEISVAGVKVGAAEVESRFTDSEYTATIRGKTSGVSRLFSDARALLSGEGRISGDHVLPTSYDLETREGEFETHVRMKMRAGEVTDLLVIPRLSQHPDRIPLEPEHRQEVVDPVAAFLIVTDKPGIGNGRQACKRTIKVFDGWQRYDVRLAYKQTRTVHGSDDAYDGRVVVCTARYVPVAGHRMSLKATRYMVENKRLEVWYAPVKNRRLLVPYRILIGTTYGDLVIVATRFVATDTNARPAVGNQE
;
A
#
# COMPACT_ATOMS: atom_id res chain seq x y z
N MET A 1 -13.17 81.06 21.97
CA MET A 1 -13.62 79.80 22.49
C MET A 1 -13.32 78.79 21.45
N LEU A 2 -12.30 77.94 21.69
CA LEU A 2 -11.72 77.01 20.72
C LEU A 2 -12.49 75.71 20.74
N GLY A 3 -12.95 75.26 19.55
CA GLY A 3 -13.52 73.90 19.31
C GLY A 3 -12.44 72.98 18.81
N ALA A 4 -12.24 71.88 19.52
CA ALA A 4 -11.31 70.80 19.15
C ALA A 4 -11.91 69.87 18.09
N VAL A 5 -11.21 69.71 16.96
CA VAL A 5 -11.52 68.74 15.90
C VAL A 5 -10.75 67.43 16.22
N GLY A 6 -11.48 66.40 16.57
CA GLY A 6 -10.91 65.04 16.76
C GLY A 6 -10.80 64.30 15.44
N VAL A 7 -9.56 63.96 15.05
CA VAL A 7 -9.27 63.09 13.91
C VAL A 7 -9.30 61.65 14.39
N VAL A 8 -10.28 60.85 13.90
CA VAL A 8 -10.33 59.41 14.10
C VAL A 8 -9.56 58.75 12.96
N ALA A 9 -8.38 58.22 13.28
CA ALA A 9 -7.58 57.40 12.36
C ALA A 9 -8.10 55.94 12.40
N ALA A 10 -8.78 55.49 11.35
CA ALA A 10 -9.17 54.10 11.17
C ALA A 10 -7.96 53.30 10.68
N ALA A 11 -7.44 52.43 11.53
CA ALA A 11 -6.41 51.48 11.17
C ALA A 11 -7.05 50.26 10.44
N ILE A 12 -6.85 50.21 9.13
CA ILE A 12 -7.22 49.01 8.32
C ILE A 12 -6.14 47.96 8.56
N VAL A 13 -6.47 46.92 9.34
CA VAL A 13 -5.63 45.74 9.49
C VAL A 13 -5.89 44.81 8.26
N LEU A 14 -4.97 44.87 7.29
CA LEU A 14 -4.94 43.84 6.21
C LEU A 14 -4.52 42.52 6.84
N ALA A 15 -5.48 41.61 7.02
CA ALA A 15 -5.21 40.19 7.30
C ALA A 15 -4.65 39.53 6.02
N LEU A 16 -3.31 39.45 5.93
CA LEU A 16 -2.65 38.59 4.95
C LEU A 16 -2.98 37.13 5.31
N GLY A 17 -3.98 36.58 4.66
CA GLY A 17 -4.27 35.15 4.72
C GLY A 17 -3.06 34.41 4.19
N ALA A 18 -2.34 33.67 5.05
CA ALA A 18 -1.26 32.78 4.64
C ALA A 18 -1.85 31.67 3.76
N VAL A 19 -1.68 31.80 2.44
CA VAL A 19 -1.97 30.71 1.49
C VAL A 19 -0.92 29.65 1.73
N SER A 20 -1.27 28.59 2.47
CA SER A 20 -0.40 27.42 2.60
C SER A 20 -0.20 26.81 1.21
N PRO A 21 1.04 26.64 0.73
CA PRO A 21 1.28 25.98 -0.55
C PRO A 21 0.71 24.57 -0.44
N ALA A 22 -0.18 24.20 -1.36
CA ALA A 22 -0.67 22.84 -1.45
C ALA A 22 0.54 21.92 -1.72
N ALA A 23 0.72 20.89 -0.89
CA ALA A 23 1.86 20.00 -0.99
C ALA A 23 1.90 19.35 -2.38
N SER A 24 3.06 19.45 -3.04
CA SER A 24 3.28 18.78 -4.33
C SER A 24 3.16 17.27 -4.12
N GLY A 25 2.35 16.61 -4.94
CA GLY A 25 2.08 15.17 -4.87
C GLY A 25 2.55 14.45 -6.13
N THR A 26 2.63 13.15 -6.04
CA THR A 26 2.78 12.24 -7.19
C THR A 26 1.62 11.27 -7.16
N THR A 27 0.87 11.19 -8.25
CA THR A 27 -0.17 10.17 -8.44
C THR A 27 0.43 9.02 -9.23
N LEU A 28 0.24 7.79 -8.75
CA LEU A 28 0.58 6.57 -9.45
C LEU A 28 -0.70 5.85 -9.86
N GLU A 29 -0.86 5.61 -11.15
CA GLU A 29 -1.87 4.74 -11.72
C GLU A 29 -1.19 3.48 -12.27
N ALA A 30 -1.61 2.31 -11.81
CA ALA A 30 -1.06 1.06 -12.28
C ALA A 30 -2.18 0.04 -12.53
N THR A 31 -2.00 -0.77 -13.57
CA THR A 31 -2.84 -1.93 -13.85
C THR A 31 -1.97 -3.18 -13.75
N TYR A 32 -2.45 -4.15 -13.00
CA TYR A 32 -1.76 -5.42 -12.83
C TYR A 32 -2.52 -6.55 -13.49
N GLU A 33 -1.79 -7.41 -14.15
CA GLU A 33 -2.27 -8.73 -14.57
C GLU A 33 -1.90 -9.76 -13.50
N ILE A 34 -2.85 -10.65 -13.21
CA ILE A 34 -2.67 -11.75 -12.28
C ILE A 34 -2.77 -13.06 -13.09
N SER A 35 -1.72 -13.87 -13.05
CA SER A 35 -1.66 -15.15 -13.75
C SER A 35 -1.19 -16.27 -12.83
N VAL A 36 -1.64 -17.50 -13.12
CA VAL A 36 -1.18 -18.74 -12.48
C VAL A 36 -0.67 -19.66 -13.57
N ALA A 37 0.56 -20.14 -13.47
CA ALA A 37 1.21 -20.97 -14.49
C ALA A 37 1.13 -20.35 -15.91
N GLY A 38 1.19 -19.01 -16.01
CA GLY A 38 1.08 -18.29 -17.27
C GLY A 38 -0.34 -18.06 -17.79
N VAL A 39 -1.36 -18.59 -17.13
CA VAL A 39 -2.77 -18.38 -17.50
C VAL A 39 -3.32 -17.20 -16.71
N LYS A 40 -3.89 -16.20 -17.40
CA LYS A 40 -4.52 -15.03 -16.78
C LYS A 40 -5.78 -15.45 -16.01
N VAL A 41 -5.80 -15.09 -14.72
CA VAL A 41 -6.89 -15.41 -13.79
C VAL A 41 -7.51 -14.16 -13.14
N GLY A 42 -6.84 -13.02 -13.22
CA GLY A 42 -7.34 -11.80 -12.60
C GLY A 42 -6.65 -10.54 -13.12
N ALA A 43 -7.16 -9.41 -12.67
CA ALA A 43 -6.55 -8.10 -12.86
C ALA A 43 -6.82 -7.22 -11.62
N ALA A 44 -5.94 -6.25 -11.40
CA ALA A 44 -6.13 -5.22 -10.39
C ALA A 44 -5.76 -3.85 -10.94
N GLU A 45 -6.50 -2.83 -10.51
CA GLU A 45 -6.24 -1.42 -10.79
C GLU A 45 -5.83 -0.76 -9.48
N VAL A 46 -4.76 0.00 -9.52
CA VAL A 46 -4.19 0.70 -8.37
C VAL A 46 -4.12 2.18 -8.66
N GLU A 47 -4.71 2.97 -7.79
CA GLU A 47 -4.57 4.41 -7.74
C GLU A 47 -3.93 4.78 -6.41
N SER A 48 -2.81 5.49 -6.45
CA SER A 48 -2.12 5.93 -5.24
C SER A 48 -1.66 7.36 -5.38
N ARG A 49 -1.74 8.10 -4.29
CA ARG A 49 -1.21 9.46 -4.19
C ARG A 49 -0.17 9.50 -3.07
N PHE A 50 0.96 10.11 -3.38
CA PHE A 50 2.09 10.26 -2.47
C PHE A 50 2.47 11.74 -2.37
N THR A 51 2.65 12.22 -1.14
CA THR A 51 3.34 13.46 -0.82
C THR A 51 4.66 13.13 -0.12
N ASP A 52 5.37 14.11 0.40
CA ASP A 52 6.59 13.85 1.18
C ASP A 52 6.29 13.24 2.55
N SER A 53 5.07 13.40 3.06
CA SER A 53 4.66 12.98 4.42
C SER A 53 3.46 12.04 4.48
N GLU A 54 2.75 11.81 3.37
CA GLU A 54 1.50 11.05 3.35
C GLU A 54 1.38 10.16 2.12
N TYR A 55 0.58 9.12 2.26
CA TYR A 55 0.14 8.30 1.14
C TYR A 55 -1.35 7.96 1.27
N THR A 56 -1.99 7.79 0.13
CA THR A 56 -3.28 7.12 -0.02
C THR A 56 -3.16 6.10 -1.15
N ALA A 57 -3.83 4.97 -1.02
CA ALA A 57 -3.88 3.96 -2.07
C ALA A 57 -5.25 3.29 -2.10
N THR A 58 -5.75 3.05 -3.31
CA THR A 58 -6.95 2.27 -3.58
C THR A 58 -6.62 1.20 -4.60
N ILE A 59 -7.01 -0.03 -4.32
CA ILE A 59 -6.75 -1.21 -5.15
C ILE A 59 -8.09 -1.87 -5.46
N ARG A 60 -8.43 -2.01 -6.73
CA ARG A 60 -9.64 -2.70 -7.21
C ARG A 60 -9.24 -3.96 -7.95
N GLY A 61 -9.49 -5.12 -7.35
CA GLY A 61 -9.21 -6.44 -7.92
C GLY A 61 -10.47 -7.11 -8.46
N LYS A 62 -10.31 -7.89 -9.53
CA LYS A 62 -11.39 -8.72 -10.09
C LYS A 62 -10.82 -9.97 -10.77
N THR A 63 -11.59 -11.04 -10.76
CA THR A 63 -11.30 -12.20 -11.61
C THR A 63 -11.41 -11.83 -13.08
N SER A 64 -10.57 -12.40 -13.93
CA SER A 64 -10.57 -12.16 -15.36
C SER A 64 -10.07 -13.40 -16.14
N GLY A 65 -10.21 -13.37 -17.47
CA GLY A 65 -9.81 -14.50 -18.29
C GLY A 65 -10.70 -15.73 -18.03
N VAL A 66 -10.10 -16.91 -18.04
CA VAL A 66 -10.81 -18.19 -17.87
C VAL A 66 -11.42 -18.36 -16.49
N SER A 67 -10.90 -17.71 -15.46
CA SER A 67 -11.43 -17.80 -14.09
C SER A 67 -12.84 -17.20 -13.95
N ARG A 68 -13.24 -16.28 -14.83
CA ARG A 68 -14.62 -15.74 -14.86
C ARG A 68 -15.70 -16.77 -15.13
N LEU A 69 -15.34 -17.92 -15.67
CA LEU A 69 -16.28 -19.03 -15.88
C LEU A 69 -16.63 -19.74 -14.56
N PHE A 70 -15.84 -19.55 -13.52
CA PHE A 70 -15.96 -20.27 -12.25
C PHE A 70 -16.05 -19.35 -11.03
N SER A 71 -15.70 -18.08 -11.15
CA SER A 71 -15.69 -17.11 -10.05
C SER A 71 -15.95 -15.69 -10.59
N ASP A 72 -16.70 -14.90 -9.84
CA ASP A 72 -16.93 -13.48 -10.06
C ASP A 72 -16.32 -12.62 -8.95
N ALA A 73 -15.27 -13.13 -8.29
CA ALA A 73 -14.65 -12.50 -7.15
C ALA A 73 -14.18 -11.06 -7.46
N ARG A 74 -14.46 -10.16 -6.53
CA ARG A 74 -14.03 -8.75 -6.55
C ARG A 74 -13.43 -8.40 -5.20
N ALA A 75 -12.48 -7.49 -5.21
CA ALA A 75 -11.87 -6.95 -4.02
C ALA A 75 -11.69 -5.43 -4.17
N LEU A 76 -11.98 -4.72 -3.11
CA LEU A 76 -11.66 -3.30 -2.95
C LEU A 76 -10.84 -3.17 -1.68
N LEU A 77 -9.63 -2.64 -1.82
CA LEU A 77 -8.76 -2.32 -0.70
C LEU A 77 -8.47 -0.82 -0.74
N SER A 78 -8.45 -0.19 0.42
CA SER A 78 -7.92 1.16 0.57
C SER A 78 -7.03 1.23 1.80
N GLY A 79 -6.04 2.10 1.72
CA GLY A 79 -5.12 2.37 2.82
C GLY A 79 -4.62 3.80 2.74
N GLU A 80 -4.45 4.40 3.89
CA GLU A 80 -3.85 5.72 4.01
C GLU A 80 -2.96 5.81 5.23
N GLY A 81 -2.04 6.74 5.22
CA GLY A 81 -1.15 6.94 6.34
C GLY A 81 -0.08 7.97 6.05
N ARG A 82 0.90 8.00 6.96
CA ARG A 82 2.00 8.95 6.95
C ARG A 82 3.30 8.27 6.58
N ILE A 83 4.20 9.04 6.00
CA ILE A 83 5.59 8.67 5.74
C ILE A 83 6.45 9.55 6.65
N SER A 84 7.22 8.94 7.53
CA SER A 84 8.08 9.65 8.49
C SER A 84 9.45 8.98 8.57
N GLY A 85 10.49 9.69 8.17
CA GLY A 85 11.84 9.12 8.08
C GLY A 85 11.91 8.00 7.05
N ASP A 86 12.14 6.78 7.51
CA ASP A 86 12.16 5.53 6.71
C ASP A 86 10.96 4.60 7.03
N HIS A 87 9.98 5.11 7.78
CA HIS A 87 8.80 4.37 8.22
C HIS A 87 7.54 4.76 7.45
N VAL A 88 6.74 3.77 7.14
CA VAL A 88 5.35 3.91 6.72
C VAL A 88 4.47 3.68 7.94
N LEU A 89 3.64 4.67 8.27
CA LEU A 89 2.79 4.69 9.46
C LEU A 89 1.32 4.73 9.01
N PRO A 90 0.66 3.59 8.83
CA PRO A 90 -0.74 3.56 8.43
C PRO A 90 -1.64 4.19 9.48
N THR A 91 -2.73 4.83 9.01
CA THR A 91 -3.78 5.43 9.84
C THR A 91 -5.13 4.77 9.64
N SER A 92 -5.41 4.28 8.44
CA SER A 92 -6.59 3.48 8.16
C SER A 92 -6.34 2.44 7.07
N TYR A 93 -7.07 1.34 7.15
CA TYR A 93 -7.16 0.28 6.17
C TYR A 93 -8.57 -0.24 6.08
N ASP A 94 -9.04 -0.43 4.86
CA ASP A 94 -10.35 -1.01 4.57
C ASP A 94 -10.20 -2.06 3.47
N LEU A 95 -10.81 -3.23 3.66
CA LEU A 95 -10.87 -4.32 2.71
C LEU A 95 -12.31 -4.78 2.58
N GLU A 96 -12.81 -4.80 1.37
CA GLU A 96 -14.08 -5.43 1.01
C GLU A 96 -13.82 -6.48 -0.08
N THR A 97 -14.28 -7.70 0.13
CA THR A 97 -14.27 -8.73 -0.91
C THR A 97 -15.66 -9.33 -1.08
N ARG A 98 -15.96 -9.74 -2.31
CA ARG A 98 -17.19 -10.44 -2.64
C ARG A 98 -16.92 -11.54 -3.64
N GLU A 99 -17.42 -12.73 -3.35
CA GLU A 99 -17.43 -13.89 -4.25
C GLU A 99 -18.76 -14.64 -4.08
N GLY A 100 -19.67 -14.53 -5.05
CA GLY A 100 -21.02 -15.02 -4.92
C GLY A 100 -21.75 -14.35 -3.76
N GLU A 101 -22.17 -15.15 -2.78
CA GLU A 101 -22.83 -14.68 -1.54
C GLU A 101 -21.84 -14.44 -0.39
N PHE A 102 -20.57 -14.80 -0.57
CA PHE A 102 -19.55 -14.60 0.46
C PHE A 102 -18.99 -13.17 0.41
N GLU A 103 -19.17 -12.48 1.52
CA GLU A 103 -18.63 -11.13 1.71
C GLU A 103 -17.65 -11.11 2.87
N THR A 104 -16.60 -10.33 2.68
CA THR A 104 -15.58 -10.13 3.70
C THR A 104 -15.38 -8.63 3.86
N HIS A 105 -15.34 -8.16 5.10
CA HIS A 105 -15.06 -6.77 5.39
C HIS A 105 -14.07 -6.66 6.55
N VAL A 106 -12.99 -5.92 6.36
CA VAL A 106 -12.06 -5.51 7.42
C VAL A 106 -11.96 -4.00 7.39
N ARG A 107 -12.13 -3.38 8.54
CA ARG A 107 -11.82 -1.97 8.74
C ARG A 107 -10.93 -1.83 9.95
N MET A 108 -9.79 -1.16 9.77
CA MET A 108 -8.85 -0.87 10.85
C MET A 108 -8.57 0.63 10.92
N LYS A 109 -8.54 1.17 12.14
CA LYS A 109 -7.89 2.45 12.45
C LYS A 109 -6.60 2.17 13.18
N MET A 110 -5.56 2.93 12.84
CA MET A 110 -4.22 2.70 13.34
C MET A 110 -3.59 4.02 13.80
N ARG A 111 -2.74 3.94 14.83
CA ARG A 111 -1.97 5.08 15.31
C ARG A 111 -0.58 4.62 15.74
N ALA A 112 0.46 5.18 15.14
CA ALA A 112 1.85 4.88 15.45
C ALA A 112 2.17 3.36 15.46
N GLY A 113 1.60 2.58 14.51
CA GLY A 113 1.80 1.14 14.41
C GLY A 113 0.90 0.30 15.30
N GLU A 114 -0.03 0.90 16.05
CA GLU A 114 -1.00 0.18 16.87
C GLU A 114 -2.39 0.22 16.22
N VAL A 115 -3.08 -0.93 16.19
CA VAL A 115 -4.49 -1.04 15.77
C VAL A 115 -5.39 -0.59 16.91
N THR A 116 -6.00 0.60 16.76
CA THR A 116 -6.84 1.23 17.79
C THR A 116 -8.32 0.90 17.66
N ASP A 117 -8.77 0.56 16.45
CA ASP A 117 -10.14 0.12 16.17
C ASP A 117 -10.13 -0.96 15.10
N LEU A 118 -10.98 -1.98 15.24
CA LEU A 118 -11.02 -3.14 14.35
C LEU A 118 -12.44 -3.67 14.18
N LEU A 119 -12.92 -3.63 12.94
CA LEU A 119 -14.09 -4.38 12.49
C LEU A 119 -13.63 -5.49 11.53
N VAL A 120 -14.10 -6.71 11.76
CA VAL A 120 -13.80 -7.88 10.91
C VAL A 120 -15.06 -8.70 10.69
N ILE A 121 -15.41 -8.92 9.43
CA ILE A 121 -16.53 -9.74 8.99
C ILE A 121 -16.03 -10.70 7.89
N PRO A 122 -16.21 -12.03 8.03
CA PRO A 122 -16.66 -12.73 9.24
C PRO A 122 -15.61 -12.66 10.37
N ARG A 123 -16.05 -12.78 11.62
CA ARG A 123 -15.14 -12.86 12.75
C ARG A 123 -14.28 -14.13 12.65
N LEU A 124 -13.06 -14.05 13.14
CA LEU A 124 -12.18 -15.21 13.22
C LEU A 124 -12.81 -16.30 14.09
N SER A 125 -13.09 -17.46 13.50
CA SER A 125 -13.65 -18.59 14.24
C SER A 125 -12.62 -19.16 15.22
N GLN A 126 -13.07 -19.56 16.40
CA GLN A 126 -12.22 -20.29 17.34
C GLN A 126 -11.92 -21.68 16.77
N HIS A 127 -10.69 -22.14 16.93
CA HIS A 127 -10.26 -23.47 16.51
C HIS A 127 -9.10 -23.93 17.41
N PRO A 128 -9.07 -25.20 17.86
CA PRO A 128 -8.05 -25.70 18.80
C PRO A 128 -6.59 -25.53 18.33
N ASP A 129 -6.34 -25.60 17.02
CA ASP A 129 -5.00 -25.45 16.42
C ASP A 129 -4.69 -24.03 15.94
N ARG A 130 -5.58 -23.06 16.24
CA ARG A 130 -5.34 -21.67 15.91
C ARG A 130 -4.47 -21.01 16.96
N ILE A 131 -3.38 -20.38 16.54
CA ILE A 131 -2.57 -19.54 17.41
C ILE A 131 -3.42 -18.32 17.83
N PRO A 132 -3.66 -18.10 19.15
CA PRO A 132 -4.49 -16.99 19.60
C PRO A 132 -3.96 -15.63 19.13
N LEU A 133 -4.88 -14.70 18.91
CA LEU A 133 -4.57 -13.29 18.72
C LEU A 133 -4.66 -12.59 20.08
N GLU A 134 -3.51 -12.14 20.57
CA GLU A 134 -3.36 -11.37 21.80
C GLU A 134 -3.19 -9.87 21.47
N PRO A 135 -3.40 -8.96 22.45
CA PRO A 135 -3.30 -7.52 22.23
C PRO A 135 -1.96 -7.07 21.63
N GLU A 136 -0.84 -7.67 22.02
CA GLU A 136 0.50 -7.37 21.51
C GLU A 136 0.66 -7.67 20.02
N HIS A 137 -0.13 -8.56 19.45
CA HIS A 137 -0.12 -8.89 18.03
C HIS A 137 -0.69 -7.76 17.14
N ARG A 138 -1.26 -6.73 17.76
CA ARG A 138 -1.78 -5.53 17.09
C ARG A 138 -0.89 -4.29 17.25
N GLN A 139 0.31 -4.49 17.81
CA GLN A 139 1.29 -3.44 18.07
C GLN A 139 2.49 -3.57 17.14
N GLU A 140 3.10 -2.42 16.80
CA GLU A 140 4.23 -2.33 15.88
C GLU A 140 3.97 -3.01 14.53
N VAL A 141 2.76 -2.87 14.01
CA VAL A 141 2.32 -3.50 12.76
C VAL A 141 1.96 -2.46 11.70
N VAL A 142 1.94 -2.93 10.46
CA VAL A 142 1.35 -2.21 9.33
C VAL A 142 0.22 -3.05 8.72
N ASP A 143 -0.68 -2.41 8.00
CA ASP A 143 -1.70 -3.07 7.20
C ASP A 143 -1.12 -3.66 5.89
N PRO A 144 -1.87 -4.52 5.17
CA PRO A 144 -1.41 -5.13 3.93
C PRO A 144 -1.08 -4.15 2.80
N VAL A 145 -1.70 -2.96 2.73
CA VAL A 145 -1.40 -1.94 1.71
C VAL A 145 -0.06 -1.26 2.05
N ALA A 146 0.11 -0.81 3.28
CA ALA A 146 1.34 -0.22 3.77
C ALA A 146 2.54 -1.17 3.69
N ALA A 147 2.30 -2.48 3.86
CA ALA A 147 3.35 -3.51 3.79
C ALA A 147 4.06 -3.57 2.43
N PHE A 148 3.44 -3.08 1.37
CA PHE A 148 4.05 -3.02 0.03
C PHE A 148 4.86 -1.74 -0.23
N LEU A 149 4.81 -0.76 0.66
CA LEU A 149 5.53 0.51 0.51
C LEU A 149 6.90 0.43 1.17
N ILE A 150 7.95 0.76 0.44
CA ILE A 150 9.31 0.80 0.98
C ILE A 150 9.89 2.20 0.83
N VAL A 151 10.16 2.87 1.94
CA VAL A 151 10.85 4.16 1.94
C VAL A 151 12.35 3.94 1.71
N THR A 152 12.95 4.78 0.85
CA THR A 152 14.37 4.77 0.50
C THR A 152 15.08 6.02 1.02
N ASP A 153 16.42 5.98 1.03
CA ASP A 153 17.28 7.11 1.43
C ASP A 153 17.18 8.30 0.47
N LYS A 154 16.93 8.04 -0.82
CA LYS A 154 16.83 9.04 -1.88
C LYS A 154 15.86 8.57 -2.97
N PRO A 155 15.37 9.49 -3.83
CA PRO A 155 14.55 9.13 -4.98
C PRO A 155 15.23 8.10 -5.90
N GLY A 156 14.41 7.36 -6.64
CA GLY A 156 14.84 6.23 -7.47
C GLY A 156 14.94 4.94 -6.66
N ILE A 157 15.74 4.00 -7.10
CA ILE A 157 15.89 2.70 -6.40
C ILE A 157 16.68 2.81 -5.08
N GLY A 158 17.26 3.99 -4.77
CA GLY A 158 18.07 4.21 -3.58
C GLY A 158 19.17 3.17 -3.40
N ASN A 159 19.46 2.79 -2.16
CA ASN A 159 20.25 1.63 -1.84
C ASN A 159 19.35 0.37 -1.86
N GLY A 160 19.20 -0.24 -3.04
CA GLY A 160 18.32 -1.39 -3.24
C GLY A 160 18.63 -2.58 -2.33
N ARG A 161 19.89 -2.79 -1.94
CA ARG A 161 20.25 -3.82 -0.96
C ARG A 161 19.66 -3.52 0.42
N GLN A 162 19.73 -2.27 0.86
CA GLN A 162 19.17 -1.84 2.14
C GLN A 162 17.65 -1.86 2.13
N ALA A 163 17.04 -1.54 0.99
CA ALA A 163 15.59 -1.61 0.81
C ALA A 163 15.00 -3.00 1.11
N CYS A 164 15.72 -4.08 0.75
CA CYS A 164 15.29 -5.45 1.03
C CYS A 164 15.75 -5.98 2.41
N LYS A 165 16.60 -5.28 3.16
CA LYS A 165 17.06 -5.74 4.48
C LYS A 165 16.10 -5.32 5.59
N ARG A 166 14.92 -5.94 5.62
CA ARG A 166 13.88 -5.60 6.61
C ARG A 166 12.93 -6.75 6.91
N THR A 167 12.32 -6.68 8.07
CA THR A 167 11.17 -7.49 8.46
C THR A 167 9.97 -6.56 8.58
N ILE A 168 8.91 -6.87 7.84
CA ILE A 168 7.66 -6.12 7.85
C ILE A 168 6.67 -6.91 8.69
N LYS A 169 6.21 -6.32 9.79
CA LYS A 169 5.23 -6.88 10.70
C LYS A 169 3.84 -6.52 10.20
N VAL A 170 3.07 -7.47 9.70
CA VAL A 170 1.76 -7.22 9.08
C VAL A 170 0.64 -7.75 9.94
N PHE A 171 -0.43 -6.97 10.06
CA PHE A 171 -1.70 -7.42 10.60
C PHE A 171 -2.81 -7.11 9.60
N ASP A 172 -3.57 -8.13 9.20
CA ASP A 172 -4.60 -8.04 8.15
C ASP A 172 -6.05 -8.02 8.68
N GLY A 173 -6.21 -8.00 10.00
CA GLY A 173 -7.49 -8.11 10.69
C GLY A 173 -7.74 -9.48 11.29
N TRP A 174 -7.24 -10.55 10.68
CA TRP A 174 -7.37 -11.93 11.17
C TRP A 174 -6.05 -12.54 11.60
N GLN A 175 -4.96 -12.12 10.98
CA GLN A 175 -3.66 -12.78 11.12
C GLN A 175 -2.56 -11.75 11.33
N ARG A 176 -1.62 -12.13 12.19
CA ARG A 176 -0.35 -11.44 12.39
C ARG A 176 0.75 -12.28 11.79
N TYR A 177 1.51 -11.73 10.86
CA TYR A 177 2.64 -12.40 10.22
C TYR A 177 3.76 -11.43 9.92
N ASP A 178 4.98 -11.97 9.81
CA ASP A 178 6.12 -11.23 9.33
C ASP A 178 6.40 -11.57 7.87
N VAL A 179 6.77 -10.56 7.09
CA VAL A 179 7.38 -10.72 5.78
C VAL A 179 8.85 -10.31 5.90
N ARG A 180 9.73 -11.30 5.87
CA ARG A 180 11.17 -11.07 5.93
C ARG A 180 11.72 -10.95 4.53
N LEU A 181 12.22 -9.76 4.17
CA LEU A 181 12.80 -9.48 2.86
C LEU A 181 14.32 -9.68 2.89
N ALA A 182 14.86 -10.17 1.79
CA ALA A 182 16.29 -10.23 1.55
C ALA A 182 16.60 -9.82 0.10
N TYR A 183 17.70 -9.09 -0.10
CA TYR A 183 18.11 -8.64 -1.43
C TYR A 183 18.53 -9.83 -2.31
N LYS A 184 17.96 -9.89 -3.50
CA LYS A 184 18.35 -10.86 -4.53
C LYS A 184 19.23 -10.20 -5.57
N GLN A 185 18.74 -9.17 -6.23
CA GLN A 185 19.45 -8.45 -7.31
C GLN A 185 18.76 -7.13 -7.65
N THR A 186 19.41 -6.33 -8.46
CA THR A 186 18.81 -5.22 -9.20
C THR A 186 18.74 -5.62 -10.67
N ARG A 187 17.62 -5.34 -11.34
CA ARG A 187 17.42 -5.62 -12.75
C ARG A 187 16.93 -4.37 -13.48
N THR A 188 17.19 -4.29 -14.76
CA THR A 188 16.47 -3.41 -15.69
C THR A 188 15.33 -4.20 -16.30
N VAL A 189 14.16 -3.62 -16.30
CA VAL A 189 12.98 -4.10 -17.04
C VAL A 189 12.69 -3.13 -18.15
N HIS A 190 12.21 -3.65 -19.27
CA HIS A 190 11.86 -2.84 -20.45
C HIS A 190 10.37 -2.98 -20.68
N GLY A 191 9.67 -1.86 -20.58
CA GLY A 191 8.26 -1.74 -20.91
C GLY A 191 8.09 -0.87 -22.15
N SER A 192 7.00 -1.06 -22.86
CA SER A 192 6.53 -0.20 -23.94
C SER A 192 5.38 0.67 -23.45
N ASP A 193 5.17 1.79 -24.09
CA ASP A 193 4.06 2.73 -23.82
C ASP A 193 3.97 3.13 -22.34
N ASP A 194 2.84 2.86 -21.69
CA ASP A 194 2.54 3.17 -20.29
C ASP A 194 3.11 2.15 -19.29
N ALA A 195 3.82 1.10 -19.73
CA ALA A 195 4.46 0.15 -18.84
C ALA A 195 5.73 0.73 -18.22
N TYR A 196 6.13 0.20 -17.06
CA TYR A 196 7.35 0.65 -16.40
C TYR A 196 8.59 0.24 -17.21
N ASP A 197 9.42 1.22 -17.53
CA ASP A 197 10.77 1.03 -18.08
C ASP A 197 11.80 1.56 -17.08
N GLY A 198 12.77 0.74 -16.71
CA GLY A 198 13.81 1.16 -15.78
C GLY A 198 14.30 0.09 -14.81
N ARG A 199 15.04 0.55 -13.81
CA ARG A 199 15.65 -0.34 -12.81
C ARG A 199 14.66 -0.70 -11.71
N VAL A 200 14.62 -1.99 -11.35
CA VAL A 200 13.83 -2.54 -10.23
C VAL A 200 14.73 -3.25 -9.24
N VAL A 201 14.35 -3.21 -7.98
CA VAL A 201 15.01 -3.97 -6.89
C VAL A 201 14.22 -5.25 -6.67
N VAL A 202 14.89 -6.39 -6.76
CA VAL A 202 14.29 -7.71 -6.50
C VAL A 202 14.65 -8.16 -5.11
N CYS A 203 13.64 -8.31 -4.26
CA CYS A 203 13.73 -8.90 -2.94
C CYS A 203 13.13 -10.31 -2.96
N THR A 204 13.79 -11.29 -2.37
CA THR A 204 13.13 -12.51 -1.93
C THR A 204 12.36 -12.24 -0.65
N ALA A 205 11.28 -12.99 -0.42
CA ALA A 205 10.48 -12.86 0.78
C ALA A 205 10.36 -14.20 1.51
N ARG A 206 10.14 -14.13 2.83
CA ARG A 206 9.78 -15.27 3.67
C ARG A 206 8.56 -14.91 4.49
N TYR A 207 7.59 -15.78 4.46
CA TYR A 207 6.39 -15.66 5.27
C TYR A 207 6.59 -16.36 6.61
N VAL A 208 6.34 -15.64 7.69
CA VAL A 208 6.47 -16.17 9.06
C VAL A 208 5.16 -15.91 9.80
N PRO A 209 4.28 -16.91 9.99
CA PRO A 209 3.06 -16.76 10.74
C PRO A 209 3.37 -16.54 12.22
N VAL A 210 2.63 -15.61 12.85
CA VAL A 210 2.81 -15.28 14.28
C VAL A 210 1.54 -15.61 15.06
N ALA A 211 0.37 -15.11 14.67
CA ALA A 211 -0.89 -15.36 15.35
C ALA A 211 -2.07 -15.35 14.38
N GLY A 212 -3.22 -15.89 14.80
CA GLY A 212 -4.42 -16.02 13.97
C GLY A 212 -4.41 -17.20 13.00
N HIS A 213 -3.27 -17.80 12.78
CA HIS A 213 -3.07 -18.90 11.83
C HIS A 213 -3.47 -20.26 12.41
N ARG A 214 -3.90 -21.15 11.53
CA ARG A 214 -4.06 -22.56 11.83
C ARG A 214 -2.88 -23.31 11.21
N MET A 215 -1.98 -23.81 12.06
CA MET A 215 -0.74 -24.46 11.61
C MET A 215 -0.99 -25.83 10.95
N SER A 216 -2.13 -26.47 11.23
CA SER A 216 -2.55 -27.73 10.57
C SER A 216 -2.97 -27.52 9.11
N LEU A 217 -3.34 -26.30 8.69
CA LEU A 217 -3.76 -26.03 7.31
C LEU A 217 -2.58 -26.22 6.33
N LYS A 218 -2.84 -26.99 5.27
CA LYS A 218 -1.87 -27.22 4.19
C LYS A 218 -1.38 -25.90 3.59
N ALA A 219 -2.27 -24.92 3.39
CA ALA A 219 -1.93 -23.59 2.86
C ALA A 219 -0.95 -22.84 3.77
N THR A 220 -1.17 -22.85 5.10
CA THR A 220 -0.27 -22.20 6.06
C THR A 220 1.13 -22.83 6.01
N ARG A 221 1.20 -24.18 6.09
CA ARG A 221 2.49 -24.90 5.99
C ARG A 221 3.21 -24.64 4.68
N TYR A 222 2.46 -24.69 3.57
CA TYR A 222 3.01 -24.38 2.26
C TYR A 222 3.65 -23.00 2.20
N MET A 223 2.98 -21.96 2.74
CA MET A 223 3.51 -20.60 2.74
C MET A 223 4.74 -20.47 3.62
N VAL A 224 4.80 -21.17 4.76
CA VAL A 224 5.98 -21.20 5.66
C VAL A 224 7.20 -21.80 4.95
N GLU A 225 7.00 -22.91 4.24
CA GLU A 225 8.05 -23.64 3.54
C GLU A 225 8.41 -23.03 2.18
N ASN A 226 7.58 -22.12 1.67
CA ASN A 226 7.72 -21.54 0.34
C ASN A 226 9.00 -20.71 0.21
N LYS A 227 9.91 -21.16 -0.66
CA LYS A 227 11.16 -20.48 -1.00
C LYS A 227 11.04 -19.63 -2.27
N ARG A 228 9.89 -19.66 -2.93
CA ARG A 228 9.64 -18.98 -4.20
C ARG A 228 8.67 -17.80 -3.98
N LEU A 229 9.09 -16.88 -3.13
CA LEU A 229 8.40 -15.61 -2.89
C LEU A 229 9.34 -14.48 -3.29
N GLU A 230 8.93 -13.63 -4.21
CA GLU A 230 9.69 -12.47 -4.66
C GLU A 230 8.78 -11.25 -4.81
N VAL A 231 9.32 -10.10 -4.47
CA VAL A 231 8.72 -8.81 -4.80
C VAL A 231 9.77 -7.98 -5.55
N TRP A 232 9.38 -7.49 -6.70
CA TRP A 232 10.19 -6.61 -7.54
C TRP A 232 9.65 -5.20 -7.35
N TYR A 233 10.45 -4.32 -6.84
CA TYR A 233 10.07 -2.96 -6.50
C TYR A 233 10.55 -1.98 -7.55
N ALA A 234 9.63 -1.15 -8.06
CA ALA A 234 9.90 0.00 -8.91
C ALA A 234 9.83 1.29 -8.08
N PRO A 235 10.66 2.30 -8.38
CA PRO A 235 10.58 3.59 -7.72
C PRO A 235 9.37 4.39 -8.20
N VAL A 236 8.74 5.11 -7.28
CA VAL A 236 7.80 6.18 -7.62
C VAL A 236 8.59 7.41 -8.05
N LYS A 237 8.20 8.00 -9.19
CA LYS A 237 8.88 9.17 -9.77
C LYS A 237 9.00 10.29 -8.74
N ASN A 238 10.21 10.85 -8.61
CA ASN A 238 10.55 11.96 -7.73
C ASN A 238 10.25 11.74 -6.23
N ARG A 239 10.00 10.48 -5.81
CA ARG A 239 9.73 10.13 -4.40
C ARG A 239 10.78 9.17 -3.86
N ARG A 240 11.01 9.24 -2.56
CA ARG A 240 11.84 8.27 -1.82
C ARG A 240 11.03 7.02 -1.48
N LEU A 241 10.38 6.44 -2.48
CA LEU A 241 9.42 5.37 -2.28
C LEU A 241 9.51 4.34 -3.41
N LEU A 242 9.49 3.07 -3.00
CA LEU A 242 9.36 1.93 -3.89
C LEU A 242 8.00 1.28 -3.70
N VAL A 243 7.40 0.82 -4.80
CA VAL A 243 6.14 0.08 -4.84
C VAL A 243 6.31 -1.19 -5.66
N PRO A 244 5.49 -2.22 -5.46
CA PRO A 244 5.60 -3.44 -6.25
C PRO A 244 5.38 -3.19 -7.74
N TYR A 245 6.32 -3.62 -8.56
CA TYR A 245 6.17 -3.76 -10.00
C TYR A 245 5.71 -5.19 -10.36
N ARG A 246 6.27 -6.18 -9.64
CA ARG A 246 5.95 -7.58 -9.83
C ARG A 246 6.02 -8.33 -8.51
N ILE A 247 5.08 -9.25 -8.30
CA ILE A 247 5.06 -10.19 -7.17
C ILE A 247 5.04 -11.60 -7.77
N LEU A 248 5.86 -12.50 -7.22
CA LEU A 248 5.88 -13.90 -7.56
C LEU A 248 5.65 -14.73 -6.30
N ILE A 249 4.69 -15.64 -6.36
CA ILE A 249 4.39 -16.61 -5.30
C ILE A 249 4.37 -17.99 -5.93
N GLY A 250 5.33 -18.84 -5.58
CA GLY A 250 5.26 -20.25 -5.99
C GLY A 250 3.99 -20.90 -5.43
N THR A 251 3.26 -21.64 -6.25
CA THR A 251 2.11 -22.44 -5.81
C THR A 251 2.26 -23.87 -6.27
N THR A 252 1.43 -24.77 -5.77
CA THR A 252 1.40 -26.19 -6.20
C THR A 252 0.93 -26.34 -7.64
N TYR A 253 0.26 -25.31 -8.19
CA TYR A 253 -0.26 -25.30 -9.57
C TYR A 253 0.63 -24.52 -10.54
N GLY A 254 1.80 -24.08 -10.09
CA GLY A 254 2.72 -23.21 -10.83
C GLY A 254 2.88 -21.85 -10.15
N ASP A 255 3.57 -20.94 -10.80
CA ASP A 255 3.79 -19.60 -10.23
C ASP A 255 2.54 -18.74 -10.38
N LEU A 256 2.07 -18.17 -9.25
CA LEU A 256 1.20 -17.02 -9.28
C LEU A 256 2.09 -15.78 -9.47
N VAL A 257 1.82 -15.05 -10.53
CA VAL A 257 2.52 -13.82 -10.89
C VAL A 257 1.52 -12.68 -10.97
N ILE A 258 1.83 -11.60 -10.28
CA ILE A 258 1.14 -10.32 -10.36
C ILE A 258 2.15 -9.34 -10.94
N VAL A 259 1.88 -8.75 -12.11
CA VAL A 259 2.83 -7.86 -12.78
C VAL A 259 2.12 -6.64 -13.33
N ALA A 260 2.72 -5.46 -13.15
CA ALA A 260 2.19 -4.22 -13.71
C ALA A 260 2.34 -4.22 -15.23
N THR A 261 1.22 -4.08 -15.92
CA THR A 261 1.12 -3.91 -17.37
C THR A 261 0.96 -2.43 -17.75
N ARG A 262 0.49 -1.59 -16.83
CA ARG A 262 0.50 -0.13 -16.88
C ARG A 262 1.08 0.40 -15.58
N PHE A 263 1.91 1.44 -15.65
CA PHE A 263 2.58 2.01 -14.46
C PHE A 263 2.96 3.46 -14.74
N VAL A 264 2.05 4.39 -14.50
CA VAL A 264 2.20 5.80 -14.83
C VAL A 264 2.25 6.64 -13.55
N ALA A 265 3.36 7.33 -13.34
CA ALA A 265 3.53 8.24 -12.22
C ALA A 265 3.57 9.69 -12.73
N THR A 266 2.60 10.49 -12.30
CA THR A 266 2.43 11.89 -12.68
C THR A 266 2.57 12.81 -11.48
N ASP A 267 3.42 13.83 -11.60
CA ASP A 267 3.54 14.85 -10.56
C ASP A 267 2.33 15.80 -10.64
N THR A 268 1.61 15.91 -9.54
CA THR A 268 0.53 16.89 -9.37
C THR A 268 1.12 18.15 -8.75
N ASN A 269 1.41 19.16 -9.59
CA ASN A 269 1.72 20.49 -9.08
C ASN A 269 0.47 21.05 -8.40
N ALA A 270 0.64 21.60 -7.21
CA ALA A 270 -0.39 22.41 -6.58
C ALA A 270 -0.75 23.54 -7.54
N ARG A 271 -1.94 23.50 -8.11
CA ARG A 271 -2.47 24.59 -8.92
C ARG A 271 -2.63 25.78 -7.96
N PRO A 272 -2.00 26.94 -8.18
CA PRO A 272 -2.29 28.11 -7.35
C PRO A 272 -3.81 28.36 -7.43
N ALA A 273 -4.43 28.60 -6.28
CA ALA A 273 -5.82 29.01 -6.22
C ALA A 273 -5.95 30.28 -7.08
N VAL A 274 -6.69 30.19 -8.18
CA VAL A 274 -7.01 31.35 -9.00
C VAL A 274 -7.93 32.20 -8.13
N GLY A 275 -7.37 33.28 -7.58
CA GLY A 275 -8.15 34.31 -6.92
C GLY A 275 -9.12 34.90 -7.95
N ASN A 276 -10.42 34.72 -7.73
CA ASN A 276 -11.44 35.49 -8.44
C ASN A 276 -11.19 36.96 -8.13
N GLN A 277 -10.72 37.70 -9.12
CA GLN A 277 -10.85 39.15 -9.14
C GLN A 277 -12.24 39.44 -9.68
N GLU A 278 -13.11 39.90 -8.83
CA GLU A 278 -14.23 40.78 -9.13
C GLU A 278 -14.07 42.08 -8.34
#